data_26a195d0c21a06535a11ddc9a93b1108
#
_entry.id   26a195d0c21a06535a11ddc9a93b1108
#
_cell.length_a   1.000
_cell.length_b   1.000
_cell.length_c   1.000
_cell.angle_alpha   90.00
_cell.angle_beta   90.00
_cell.angle_gamma   90.00
#
_symmetry.space_group_name_H-M   'P 1'
#
loop_
_entity.id
_entity.type
_entity.pdbx_description
1 polymer ?
#
loop_
_entity_poly.entity_id
_entity_poly.type
_entity_poly.pdbx_seq_one_letter_code
_entity_poly.pdbx_strand_id
1 'polypeptide(L)'
;MRNLILFDDKNVWTDLLPITYTRPLADIRIGIMTIRQKWQMRFPDAVVSALTMPYLSKKYPTTDADCSTFIAGHILPDDSLAEAIGNLPVGTALMAGDELLAFCGCRCDFDARNFATICRYDSEFSVVHFLYDIFLKNDCEIKRDFKTLTAGRQSQPLPESCTVIGPRMLDDGLPSIFIEEGASIEGAYLNTNDGPIYIGKDAVVMEGSCIRAPFAACSHAQVNMGAKIYGATTIGPHCKVGGELSNVVMLGFSNKAHDGYLGNAVIGEWCNIGAGTNASNLKNDYTEIKLWNYRTHRFMRTGLIHCGLFMGDHSKAGINCMFNTATVIGVGVNVHGAGFPRNFVASFSEGSVAGYSDVSVNKFF
;
A
#
# COMPACT_ATOMS: atom_id res chain seq x y z
N MET A 1 -24.81 -7.07 -15.79
CA MET A 1 -23.72 -7.06 -14.80
C MET A 1 -22.81 -5.90 -15.15
N ARG A 2 -22.49 -5.02 -14.19
CA ARG A 2 -21.64 -3.85 -14.46
C ARG A 2 -20.19 -4.31 -14.68
N ASN A 3 -19.51 -3.74 -15.68
CA ASN A 3 -18.09 -4.00 -15.92
C ASN A 3 -17.28 -2.75 -15.54
N LEU A 4 -16.36 -2.91 -14.60
CA LEU A 4 -15.44 -1.85 -14.15
C LEU A 4 -14.03 -2.17 -14.63
N ILE A 5 -13.40 -1.22 -15.28
CA ILE A 5 -12.03 -1.32 -15.76
C ILE A 5 -11.20 -0.24 -15.07
N LEU A 6 -10.32 -0.65 -14.16
CA LEU A 6 -9.41 0.24 -13.46
C LEU A 6 -8.19 0.48 -14.36
N PHE A 7 -8.08 1.68 -14.94
CA PHE A 7 -7.02 1.98 -15.89
C PHE A 7 -5.81 2.65 -15.26
N ASP A 8 -4.63 2.32 -15.75
CA ASP A 8 -3.38 2.97 -15.36
C ASP A 8 -3.20 4.26 -16.17
N ASP A 9 -3.15 5.41 -15.47
CA ASP A 9 -2.53 6.61 -16.03
C ASP A 9 -1.02 6.40 -16.12
N LYS A 10 -0.44 6.58 -17.30
CA LYS A 10 0.98 6.29 -17.56
C LYS A 10 1.93 7.15 -16.72
N ASN A 11 1.59 8.42 -16.47
CA ASN A 11 2.44 9.31 -15.70
C ASN A 11 2.43 8.91 -14.22
N VAL A 12 1.24 8.69 -13.66
CA VAL A 12 1.06 8.25 -12.27
C VAL A 12 1.70 6.87 -12.06
N TRP A 13 1.49 5.95 -13.01
CA TRP A 13 2.14 4.63 -12.98
C TRP A 13 3.67 4.75 -12.92
N THR A 14 4.26 5.68 -13.69
CA THR A 14 5.70 5.91 -13.70
C THR A 14 6.20 6.61 -12.42
N ASP A 15 5.40 7.53 -11.86
CA ASP A 15 5.74 8.22 -10.60
C ASP A 15 5.67 7.30 -9.37
N LEU A 16 4.95 6.16 -9.47
CA LEU A 16 4.85 5.13 -8.43
C LEU A 16 5.84 3.95 -8.61
N LEU A 17 6.74 4.03 -9.59
CA LEU A 17 7.85 3.08 -9.68
C LEU A 17 8.78 3.21 -8.45
N PRO A 18 9.28 2.10 -7.90
CA PRO A 18 9.33 0.74 -8.45
C PRO A 18 8.13 -0.15 -8.09
N ILE A 19 7.17 0.33 -7.32
CA ILE A 19 6.04 -0.47 -6.81
C ILE A 19 5.15 -0.97 -7.95
N THR A 20 4.95 -0.16 -8.97
CA THR A 20 4.10 -0.46 -10.12
C THR A 20 4.76 -1.29 -11.23
N TYR A 21 6.08 -1.59 -11.15
CA TYR A 21 6.72 -2.47 -12.14
C TYR A 21 6.06 -3.84 -12.26
N THR A 22 5.45 -4.35 -11.21
CA THR A 22 4.96 -5.73 -11.13
C THR A 22 3.45 -5.83 -10.99
N ARG A 23 2.77 -4.70 -10.93
CA ARG A 23 1.30 -4.61 -10.74
C ARG A 23 0.69 -3.34 -11.32
N PRO A 24 -0.63 -3.36 -11.64
CA PRO A 24 -1.41 -2.17 -11.94
C PRO A 24 -1.48 -1.22 -10.72
N LEU A 25 -1.78 0.06 -10.98
CA LEU A 25 -2.06 1.05 -9.93
C LEU A 25 -3.13 0.57 -8.94
N ALA A 26 -4.18 -0.02 -9.45
CA ALA A 26 -5.31 -0.51 -8.64
C ALA A 26 -4.95 -1.65 -7.67
N ASP A 27 -3.82 -2.33 -7.86
CA ASP A 27 -3.37 -3.40 -6.98
C ASP A 27 -2.36 -2.92 -5.91
N ILE A 28 -2.15 -1.61 -5.80
CA ILE A 28 -1.44 -1.03 -4.66
C ILE A 28 -2.33 -1.16 -3.42
N ARG A 29 -1.74 -1.67 -2.32
CA ARG A 29 -2.38 -1.71 -1.00
C ARG A 29 -2.18 -0.39 -0.28
N ILE A 30 -3.28 0.12 0.26
CA ILE A 30 -3.30 1.31 1.11
C ILE A 30 -4.48 1.18 2.08
N GLY A 31 -4.25 1.30 3.36
CA GLY A 31 -5.20 0.79 4.34
C GLY A 31 -5.13 -0.74 4.45
N ILE A 32 -6.26 -1.40 4.65
CA ILE A 32 -6.36 -2.86 4.78
C ILE A 32 -6.45 -3.52 3.40
N MET A 33 -7.06 -2.84 2.43
CA MET A 33 -7.38 -3.35 1.10
C MET A 33 -6.47 -2.77 0.01
N THR A 34 -6.43 -3.43 -1.16
CA THR A 34 -5.93 -2.78 -2.39
C THR A 34 -7.00 -1.82 -2.94
N ILE A 35 -6.58 -0.87 -3.80
CA ILE A 35 -7.53 0.06 -4.44
C ILE A 35 -8.59 -0.72 -5.22
N ARG A 36 -8.22 -1.79 -5.92
CA ARG A 36 -9.16 -2.69 -6.61
C ARG A 36 -10.20 -3.27 -5.66
N GLN A 37 -9.76 -3.79 -4.50
CA GLN A 37 -10.66 -4.35 -3.50
C GLN A 37 -11.63 -3.30 -2.96
N LYS A 38 -11.18 -2.06 -2.75
CA LYS A 38 -12.05 -0.95 -2.34
C LYS A 38 -13.14 -0.66 -3.37
N TRP A 39 -12.79 -0.60 -4.67
CA TRP A 39 -13.78 -0.44 -5.75
C TRP A 39 -14.72 -1.64 -5.85
N GLN A 40 -14.23 -2.87 -5.66
CA GLN A 40 -15.09 -4.06 -5.63
C GLN A 40 -16.11 -4.00 -4.47
N MET A 41 -15.71 -3.48 -3.29
CA MET A 41 -16.63 -3.30 -2.15
C MET A 41 -17.73 -2.27 -2.42
N ARG A 42 -17.43 -1.22 -3.21
CA ARG A 42 -18.44 -0.21 -3.63
C ARG A 42 -19.40 -0.73 -4.69
N PHE A 43 -18.97 -1.68 -5.50
CA PHE A 43 -19.74 -2.30 -6.57
C PHE A 43 -19.66 -3.83 -6.47
N PRO A 44 -20.31 -4.45 -5.47
CA PRO A 44 -20.13 -5.88 -5.16
C PRO A 44 -20.51 -6.79 -6.32
N ASP A 45 -21.50 -6.42 -7.14
CA ASP A 45 -21.97 -7.20 -8.29
C ASP A 45 -21.22 -6.91 -9.59
N ALA A 46 -20.19 -6.07 -9.56
CA ALA A 46 -19.42 -5.73 -10.75
C ALA A 46 -18.29 -6.72 -11.02
N VAL A 47 -18.00 -6.94 -12.31
CA VAL A 47 -16.73 -7.54 -12.72
C VAL A 47 -15.67 -6.43 -12.73
N VAL A 48 -14.63 -6.56 -11.91
CA VAL A 48 -13.57 -5.56 -11.80
C VAL A 48 -12.27 -6.11 -12.40
N SER A 49 -11.79 -5.46 -13.45
CA SER A 49 -10.53 -5.81 -14.12
C SER A 49 -9.59 -4.59 -14.20
N ALA A 50 -8.36 -4.78 -14.71
CA ALA A 50 -7.43 -3.68 -14.91
C ALA A 50 -7.06 -3.50 -16.37
N LEU A 51 -6.86 -2.24 -16.76
CA LEU A 51 -6.23 -1.85 -18.00
C LEU A 51 -4.86 -1.27 -17.68
N THR A 52 -3.83 -2.06 -17.88
CA THR A 52 -2.46 -1.78 -17.42
C THR A 52 -1.43 -1.83 -18.53
N MET A 53 -0.16 -1.66 -18.20
CA MET A 53 0.94 -1.73 -19.17
C MET A 53 0.95 -3.06 -19.92
N PRO A 54 1.28 -3.05 -21.24
CA PRO A 54 1.16 -4.25 -22.09
C PRO A 54 1.85 -5.50 -21.53
N TYR A 55 3.02 -5.36 -20.91
CA TYR A 55 3.74 -6.49 -20.34
C TYR A 55 3.08 -7.09 -19.09
N LEU A 56 2.22 -6.32 -18.40
CA LEU A 56 1.45 -6.78 -17.23
C LEU A 56 0.11 -7.41 -17.63
N SER A 57 -0.40 -7.14 -18.82
CA SER A 57 -1.74 -7.56 -19.27
C SER A 57 -1.95 -9.07 -19.26
N LYS A 58 -0.88 -9.85 -19.42
CA LYS A 58 -0.94 -11.32 -19.35
C LYS A 58 -1.26 -11.82 -17.93
N LYS A 59 -0.72 -11.15 -16.91
CA LYS A 59 -0.99 -11.46 -15.49
C LYS A 59 -2.28 -10.80 -15.00
N TYR A 60 -2.59 -9.63 -15.53
CA TYR A 60 -3.75 -8.81 -15.16
C TYR A 60 -4.62 -8.53 -16.40
N PRO A 61 -5.36 -9.53 -16.89
CA PRO A 61 -6.16 -9.37 -18.10
C PRO A 61 -7.30 -8.38 -17.89
N THR A 62 -7.58 -7.59 -18.92
CA THR A 62 -8.76 -6.73 -18.96
C THR A 62 -9.96 -7.56 -19.41
N THR A 63 -11.11 -7.37 -18.76
CA THR A 63 -12.38 -7.93 -19.20
C THR A 63 -13.15 -6.84 -19.93
N ASP A 64 -13.21 -6.90 -21.24
CA ASP A 64 -13.97 -5.95 -22.06
C ASP A 64 -15.46 -6.34 -22.13
N ALA A 65 -16.32 -5.33 -22.26
CA ALA A 65 -17.73 -5.45 -22.52
C ALA A 65 -18.16 -4.31 -23.46
N ASP A 66 -19.35 -4.44 -24.09
CA ASP A 66 -19.90 -3.41 -25.00
C ASP A 66 -19.96 -2.03 -24.34
N CYS A 67 -20.26 -2.01 -23.04
CA CYS A 67 -20.22 -0.81 -22.21
C CYS A 67 -19.53 -1.12 -20.89
N SER A 68 -18.52 -0.34 -20.56
CA SER A 68 -17.71 -0.46 -19.33
C SER A 68 -17.61 0.90 -18.63
N THR A 69 -17.42 0.87 -17.34
CA THR A 69 -17.01 2.06 -16.58
C THR A 69 -15.52 1.99 -16.33
N PHE A 70 -14.77 2.87 -16.99
CA PHE A 70 -13.32 3.03 -16.79
C PHE A 70 -13.10 3.97 -15.62
N ILE A 71 -12.27 3.59 -14.65
CA ILE A 71 -11.96 4.39 -13.46
C ILE A 71 -10.45 4.47 -13.33
N ALA A 72 -9.89 5.64 -13.04
CA ALA A 72 -8.45 5.77 -12.85
C ALA A 72 -7.99 4.95 -11.64
N GLY A 73 -7.03 4.04 -11.86
CA GLY A 73 -6.64 3.00 -10.91
C GLY A 73 -5.92 3.49 -9.65
N HIS A 74 -5.56 4.78 -9.59
CA HIS A 74 -4.90 5.41 -8.45
C HIS A 74 -5.85 6.22 -7.55
N ILE A 75 -7.17 6.21 -7.86
CA ILE A 75 -8.18 6.93 -7.10
C ILE A 75 -8.77 6.03 -6.00
N LEU A 76 -8.81 6.56 -4.80
CA LEU A 76 -9.39 5.91 -3.64
C LEU A 76 -10.88 6.23 -3.56
N PRO A 77 -11.79 5.23 -3.56
CA PRO A 77 -13.22 5.50 -3.53
C PRO A 77 -13.68 6.00 -2.17
N ASP A 78 -14.57 6.99 -2.20
CA ASP A 78 -15.49 7.32 -1.12
C ASP A 78 -16.94 7.19 -1.61
N ASP A 79 -17.90 7.43 -0.73
CA ASP A 79 -19.32 7.22 -1.05
C ASP A 79 -19.80 8.18 -2.15
N SER A 80 -19.40 9.45 -2.09
CA SER A 80 -19.85 10.48 -3.04
C SER A 80 -19.27 10.25 -4.43
N LEU A 81 -17.99 9.91 -4.52
CA LEU A 81 -17.35 9.62 -5.79
C LEU A 81 -17.87 8.31 -6.40
N ALA A 82 -18.10 7.29 -5.58
CA ALA A 82 -18.66 6.02 -6.03
C ALA A 82 -20.11 6.21 -6.56
N GLU A 83 -20.92 7.05 -5.91
CA GLU A 83 -22.25 7.41 -6.37
C GLU A 83 -22.21 8.19 -7.70
N ALA A 84 -21.33 9.19 -7.81
CA ALA A 84 -21.17 9.98 -9.04
C ALA A 84 -20.75 9.09 -10.22
N ILE A 85 -19.79 8.18 -10.02
CA ILE A 85 -19.35 7.22 -11.04
C ILE A 85 -20.44 6.20 -11.32
N GLY A 86 -21.16 5.76 -10.29
CA GLY A 86 -22.27 4.83 -10.41
C GLY A 86 -23.41 5.33 -11.29
N ASN A 87 -23.65 6.63 -11.30
CA ASN A 87 -24.73 7.29 -12.06
C ASN A 87 -24.26 7.89 -13.39
N LEU A 88 -23.00 7.65 -13.81
CA LEU A 88 -22.43 8.25 -15.01
C LEU A 88 -23.13 7.73 -16.28
N PRO A 89 -23.73 8.62 -17.13
CA PRO A 89 -24.34 8.20 -18.37
C PRO A 89 -23.33 7.65 -19.39
N VAL A 90 -23.78 6.79 -20.29
CA VAL A 90 -22.95 6.29 -21.39
C VAL A 90 -22.47 7.45 -22.28
N GLY A 91 -21.21 7.40 -22.70
CA GLY A 91 -20.55 8.46 -23.46
C GLY A 91 -20.01 9.61 -22.61
N THR A 92 -20.13 9.54 -21.28
CA THR A 92 -19.76 10.63 -20.38
C THR A 92 -18.46 10.38 -19.65
N ALA A 93 -17.56 11.37 -19.64
CA ALA A 93 -16.35 11.41 -18.82
C ALA A 93 -16.58 12.27 -17.56
N LEU A 94 -16.06 11.81 -16.42
CA LEU A 94 -15.99 12.55 -15.16
C LEU A 94 -14.57 13.07 -14.97
N MET A 95 -14.42 14.40 -14.87
CA MET A 95 -13.12 15.07 -14.79
C MET A 95 -13.01 15.91 -13.53
N ALA A 96 -11.84 15.91 -12.90
CA ALA A 96 -11.46 16.89 -11.87
C ALA A 96 -10.28 17.72 -12.40
N GLY A 97 -10.51 18.99 -12.69
CA GLY A 97 -9.56 19.78 -13.46
C GLY A 97 -9.26 19.11 -14.81
N ASP A 98 -7.98 18.77 -15.04
CA ASP A 98 -7.52 18.08 -16.25
C ASP A 98 -7.41 16.55 -16.04
N GLU A 99 -7.67 16.05 -14.85
CA GLU A 99 -7.57 14.63 -14.52
C GLU A 99 -8.86 13.88 -14.87
N LEU A 100 -8.73 12.80 -15.66
CA LEU A 100 -9.85 11.89 -15.94
C LEU A 100 -10.03 10.92 -14.77
N LEU A 101 -11.14 11.10 -14.04
CA LEU A 101 -11.48 10.21 -12.91
C LEU A 101 -12.16 8.94 -13.41
N ALA A 102 -13.14 9.07 -14.30
CA ALA A 102 -13.87 7.94 -14.87
C ALA A 102 -14.48 8.27 -16.24
N PHE A 103 -14.79 7.21 -17.01
CA PHE A 103 -15.54 7.28 -18.24
C PHE A 103 -16.48 6.09 -18.33
N CYS A 104 -17.72 6.32 -18.76
CA CYS A 104 -18.70 5.26 -19.05
C CYS A 104 -18.93 5.15 -20.56
N GLY A 105 -18.61 4.00 -21.17
CA GLY A 105 -18.78 3.83 -22.61
C GLY A 105 -18.03 2.62 -23.16
N CYS A 106 -17.87 2.58 -24.49
CA CYS A 106 -17.11 1.52 -25.14
C CYS A 106 -15.58 1.75 -25.01
N ARG A 107 -14.82 0.69 -25.17
CA ARG A 107 -13.36 0.73 -25.14
C ARG A 107 -12.79 1.62 -26.25
N CYS A 108 -13.36 1.62 -27.43
CA CYS A 108 -12.90 2.43 -28.57
C CYS A 108 -12.98 3.93 -28.28
N ASP A 109 -14.06 4.41 -27.65
CA ASP A 109 -14.20 5.81 -27.28
C ASP A 109 -13.24 6.19 -26.15
N PHE A 110 -13.05 5.30 -25.18
CA PHE A 110 -12.08 5.50 -24.10
C PHE A 110 -10.65 5.66 -24.68
N ASP A 111 -10.21 4.76 -25.53
CA ASP A 111 -8.86 4.76 -26.12
C ASP A 111 -8.65 5.99 -27.03
N ALA A 112 -9.68 6.39 -27.78
CA ALA A 112 -9.66 7.58 -28.63
C ALA A 112 -9.87 8.90 -27.85
N ARG A 113 -10.20 8.84 -26.56
CA ARG A 113 -10.62 10.01 -25.75
C ARG A 113 -11.80 10.77 -26.35
N ASN A 114 -12.70 10.05 -27.03
CA ASN A 114 -13.88 10.57 -27.70
C ASN A 114 -15.07 10.57 -26.73
N PHE A 115 -15.13 11.59 -25.88
CA PHE A 115 -16.19 11.73 -24.87
C PHE A 115 -17.30 12.62 -25.39
N ALA A 116 -18.53 12.06 -25.51
CA ALA A 116 -19.69 12.81 -25.97
C ALA A 116 -20.08 13.93 -24.98
N THR A 117 -19.86 13.69 -23.68
CA THR A 117 -20.13 14.65 -22.61
C THR A 117 -19.00 14.64 -21.58
N ILE A 118 -18.70 15.80 -21.02
CA ILE A 118 -17.77 15.95 -19.91
C ILE A 118 -18.51 16.53 -18.71
N CYS A 119 -18.53 15.78 -17.60
CA CYS A 119 -19.00 16.24 -16.30
C CYS A 119 -17.81 16.63 -15.43
N ARG A 120 -17.97 17.71 -14.65
CA ARG A 120 -16.95 18.12 -13.67
C ARG A 120 -17.28 17.55 -12.30
N TYR A 121 -16.24 17.09 -11.61
CA TYR A 121 -16.31 16.66 -10.22
C TYR A 121 -15.55 17.67 -9.38
N ASP A 122 -16.30 18.47 -8.62
CA ASP A 122 -15.77 19.60 -7.85
C ASP A 122 -15.62 19.28 -6.35
N SER A 123 -16.05 18.09 -5.92
CA SER A 123 -15.88 17.64 -4.54
C SER A 123 -14.47 17.13 -4.30
N GLU A 124 -14.02 17.17 -3.04
CA GLU A 124 -12.73 16.56 -2.64
C GLU A 124 -12.75 15.05 -2.86
N PHE A 125 -11.63 14.50 -3.30
CA PHE A 125 -11.42 13.07 -3.45
C PHE A 125 -9.97 12.71 -3.09
N SER A 126 -9.73 11.45 -2.81
CA SER A 126 -8.41 10.97 -2.41
C SER A 126 -7.72 10.21 -3.55
N VAL A 127 -6.47 10.55 -3.83
CA VAL A 127 -5.68 9.97 -4.93
C VAL A 127 -4.25 9.67 -4.50
N VAL A 128 -3.60 8.73 -5.19
CA VAL A 128 -2.22 8.31 -4.97
C VAL A 128 -1.40 8.68 -6.20
N HIS A 129 -0.68 9.79 -6.15
CA HIS A 129 0.17 10.25 -7.25
C HIS A 129 1.63 9.88 -7.07
N PHE A 130 2.10 9.81 -5.81
CA PHE A 130 3.51 9.56 -5.50
C PHE A 130 3.67 8.42 -4.49
N LEU A 131 4.84 7.83 -4.47
CA LEU A 131 5.18 6.72 -3.56
C LEU A 131 4.87 7.04 -2.09
N TYR A 132 5.12 8.26 -1.65
CA TYR A 132 4.88 8.68 -0.28
C TYR A 132 3.40 8.87 0.07
N ASP A 133 2.51 9.06 -0.92
CA ASP A 133 1.06 9.10 -0.68
C ASP A 133 0.56 7.80 -0.04
N ILE A 134 1.22 6.68 -0.34
CA ILE A 134 0.84 5.36 0.18
C ILE A 134 0.87 5.35 1.71
N PHE A 135 1.96 5.79 2.34
CA PHE A 135 2.01 5.83 3.80
C PHE A 135 1.34 7.06 4.40
N LEU A 136 1.28 8.20 3.69
CA LEU A 136 0.60 9.41 4.18
C LEU A 136 -0.92 9.22 4.31
N LYS A 137 -1.51 8.48 3.38
CA LYS A 137 -2.97 8.23 3.37
C LYS A 137 -3.36 6.99 4.15
N ASN A 138 -2.39 6.18 4.58
CA ASN A 138 -2.64 4.89 5.20
C ASN A 138 -3.49 4.98 6.47
N ASP A 139 -3.32 6.03 7.29
CA ASP A 139 -4.13 6.26 8.49
C ASP A 139 -5.62 6.35 8.17
N CYS A 140 -5.99 7.28 7.31
CA CYS A 140 -7.39 7.46 6.91
C CYS A 140 -7.96 6.21 6.24
N GLU A 141 -7.14 5.54 5.44
CA GLU A 141 -7.58 4.37 4.69
C GLU A 141 -7.74 3.12 5.58
N ILE A 142 -6.91 2.93 6.60
CA ILE A 142 -7.14 1.86 7.61
C ILE A 142 -8.49 2.11 8.30
N LYS A 143 -8.77 3.34 8.71
CA LYS A 143 -10.02 3.70 9.40
C LYS A 143 -11.25 3.50 8.52
N ARG A 144 -11.17 3.88 7.23
CA ARG A 144 -12.27 3.68 6.25
C ARG A 144 -12.50 2.21 5.94
N ASP A 145 -11.42 1.47 5.66
CA ASP A 145 -11.48 0.05 5.37
C ASP A 145 -12.00 -0.76 6.56
N PHE A 146 -11.57 -0.39 7.76
CA PHE A 146 -12.04 -1.02 8.99
C PHE A 146 -13.57 -0.94 9.09
N LYS A 147 -14.16 0.25 8.93
CA LYS A 147 -15.62 0.42 8.92
C LYS A 147 -16.30 -0.45 7.87
N THR A 148 -15.77 -0.42 6.65
CA THR A 148 -16.35 -1.17 5.53
C THR A 148 -16.30 -2.68 5.76
N LEU A 149 -15.17 -3.18 6.27
CA LEU A 149 -14.94 -4.62 6.45
C LEU A 149 -15.65 -5.19 7.69
N THR A 150 -15.88 -4.37 8.72
CA THR A 150 -16.42 -4.84 10.00
C THR A 150 -17.91 -4.56 10.20
N ALA A 151 -18.51 -3.72 9.34
CA ALA A 151 -19.92 -3.36 9.43
C ALA A 151 -20.82 -4.60 9.43
N GLY A 152 -21.66 -4.72 10.46
CA GLY A 152 -22.61 -5.82 10.62
C GLY A 152 -21.98 -7.19 10.92
N ARG A 153 -20.67 -7.23 11.21
CA ARG A 153 -19.94 -8.46 11.50
C ARG A 153 -19.54 -8.53 12.99
N GLN A 154 -19.30 -9.73 13.49
CA GLN A 154 -18.88 -9.98 14.85
C GLN A 154 -17.40 -10.35 14.90
N SER A 155 -16.65 -9.65 15.75
CA SER A 155 -15.25 -9.97 16.06
C SER A 155 -15.13 -11.25 16.90
N GLN A 156 -14.05 -12.00 16.70
CA GLN A 156 -13.64 -13.00 17.69
C GLN A 156 -13.29 -12.30 19.01
N PRO A 157 -13.44 -13.00 20.16
CA PRO A 157 -13.11 -12.44 21.47
C PRO A 157 -11.61 -12.14 21.59
N LEU A 158 -11.28 -11.04 22.25
CA LEU A 158 -9.89 -10.74 22.60
C LEU A 158 -9.46 -11.63 23.79
N PRO A 159 -8.32 -12.35 23.71
CA PRO A 159 -7.80 -13.16 24.80
C PRO A 159 -7.52 -12.35 26.07
N GLU A 160 -7.77 -12.94 27.25
CA GLU A 160 -7.56 -12.31 28.55
C GLU A 160 -6.08 -11.95 28.82
N SER A 161 -5.14 -12.65 28.14
CA SER A 161 -3.70 -12.36 28.21
C SER A 161 -3.32 -11.01 27.60
N CYS A 162 -4.22 -10.36 26.84
CA CYS A 162 -3.97 -9.10 26.15
C CYS A 162 -4.42 -7.88 26.98
N THR A 163 -3.64 -6.80 26.92
CA THR A 163 -3.96 -5.52 27.57
C THR A 163 -4.40 -4.49 26.55
N VAL A 164 -5.60 -3.92 26.73
CA VAL A 164 -6.10 -2.81 25.92
C VAL A 164 -5.90 -1.49 26.62
N ILE A 165 -5.29 -0.53 25.94
CA ILE A 165 -5.09 0.86 26.39
C ILE A 165 -5.92 1.76 25.47
N GLY A 166 -6.86 2.51 26.03
CA GLY A 166 -7.75 3.40 25.29
C GLY A 166 -9.17 2.84 25.12
N PRO A 167 -9.98 3.45 24.23
CA PRO A 167 -11.39 3.10 24.08
C PRO A 167 -11.54 1.70 23.47
N ARG A 168 -12.53 0.94 24.00
CA ARG A 168 -12.90 -0.36 23.45
C ARG A 168 -13.91 -0.26 22.30
N MET A 169 -14.54 0.90 22.15
CA MET A 169 -15.50 1.21 21.09
C MET A 169 -15.06 2.53 20.42
N LEU A 170 -15.25 2.60 19.11
CA LEU A 170 -15.09 3.81 18.32
C LEU A 170 -16.34 4.70 18.46
N ASP A 171 -16.24 5.97 18.07
CA ASP A 171 -17.33 6.95 18.15
C ASP A 171 -18.59 6.55 17.36
N ASP A 172 -18.44 5.70 16.34
CA ASP A 172 -19.54 5.17 15.53
C ASP A 172 -20.16 3.88 16.08
N GLY A 173 -19.72 3.44 17.27
CA GLY A 173 -20.24 2.26 17.94
C GLY A 173 -19.64 0.93 17.48
N LEU A 174 -18.65 0.94 16.59
CA LEU A 174 -17.91 -0.26 16.22
C LEU A 174 -16.86 -0.62 17.30
N PRO A 175 -16.53 -1.92 17.50
CA PRO A 175 -15.39 -2.29 18.35
C PRO A 175 -14.11 -1.67 17.85
N SER A 176 -13.25 -1.14 18.75
CA SER A 176 -11.94 -0.58 18.36
C SER A 176 -10.95 -1.65 17.90
N ILE A 177 -11.18 -2.91 18.25
CA ILE A 177 -10.38 -4.06 17.85
C ILE A 177 -11.28 -5.07 17.18
N PHE A 178 -10.94 -5.48 15.96
CA PHE A 178 -11.64 -6.53 15.23
C PHE A 178 -10.68 -7.67 14.90
N ILE A 179 -11.07 -8.86 15.31
CA ILE A 179 -10.29 -10.09 15.17
C ILE A 179 -11.06 -11.04 14.28
N GLU A 180 -10.49 -11.41 13.16
CA GLU A 180 -11.07 -12.37 12.22
C GLU A 180 -10.92 -13.81 12.71
N GLU A 181 -11.70 -14.70 12.11
CA GLU A 181 -11.63 -16.14 12.36
C GLU A 181 -10.21 -16.71 12.14
N GLY A 182 -9.77 -17.59 13.02
CA GLY A 182 -8.46 -18.25 12.95
C GLY A 182 -7.29 -17.38 13.42
N ALA A 183 -7.49 -16.09 13.67
CA ALA A 183 -6.42 -15.25 14.18
C ALA A 183 -6.07 -15.58 15.64
N SER A 184 -4.76 -15.54 15.96
CA SER A 184 -4.22 -15.77 17.31
C SER A 184 -3.50 -14.53 17.82
N ILE A 185 -3.82 -14.12 19.04
CA ILE A 185 -3.16 -13.00 19.72
C ILE A 185 -2.84 -13.45 21.14
N GLU A 186 -1.60 -13.31 21.58
CA GLU A 186 -1.18 -13.72 22.90
C GLU A 186 -0.35 -12.65 23.59
N GLY A 187 -0.70 -12.27 24.82
CA GLY A 187 0.09 -11.40 25.70
C GLY A 187 0.51 -10.07 25.09
N ALA A 188 -0.31 -9.47 24.23
CA ALA A 188 0.00 -8.23 23.52
C ALA A 188 -0.59 -7.01 24.23
N TYR A 189 0.06 -5.83 24.04
CA TYR A 189 -0.45 -4.52 24.45
C TYR A 189 -1.01 -3.81 23.22
N LEU A 190 -2.32 -3.51 23.24
CA LEU A 190 -3.06 -2.93 22.12
C LEU A 190 -3.57 -1.55 22.52
N ASN A 191 -3.00 -0.48 21.93
CA ASN A 191 -3.40 0.89 22.20
C ASN A 191 -4.30 1.44 21.09
N THR A 192 -5.56 1.72 21.44
CA THR A 192 -6.63 2.13 20.52
C THR A 192 -6.94 3.63 20.57
N ASN A 193 -6.09 4.45 21.22
CA ASN A 193 -6.35 5.90 21.37
C ASN A 193 -6.46 6.63 20.03
N ASP A 194 -5.73 6.21 19.01
CA ASP A 194 -5.63 6.91 17.73
C ASP A 194 -6.47 6.26 16.61
N GLY A 195 -7.22 5.19 16.92
CA GLY A 195 -8.08 4.52 15.93
C GLY A 195 -8.25 3.02 16.13
N PRO A 196 -8.65 2.28 15.07
CA PRO A 196 -8.92 0.85 15.14
C PRO A 196 -7.67 -0.01 14.96
N ILE A 197 -7.79 -1.25 15.46
CA ILE A 197 -6.85 -2.35 15.22
C ILE A 197 -7.59 -3.49 14.52
N TYR A 198 -7.14 -3.86 13.33
CA TYR A 198 -7.68 -4.98 12.56
C TYR A 198 -6.68 -6.13 12.53
N ILE A 199 -7.13 -7.31 12.96
CA ILE A 199 -6.37 -8.55 12.91
C ILE A 199 -7.08 -9.51 11.96
N GLY A 200 -6.51 -9.70 10.79
CA GLY A 200 -7.09 -10.45 9.68
C GLY A 200 -7.10 -11.96 9.92
N LYS A 201 -7.80 -12.66 9.03
CA LYS A 201 -7.97 -14.11 9.09
C LYS A 201 -6.62 -14.83 9.20
N ASP A 202 -6.53 -15.78 10.16
CA ASP A 202 -5.33 -16.58 10.39
C ASP A 202 -4.05 -15.76 10.68
N ALA A 203 -4.18 -14.48 11.05
CA ALA A 203 -3.04 -13.66 11.45
C ALA A 203 -2.58 -14.00 12.88
N VAL A 204 -1.30 -13.82 13.15
CA VAL A 204 -0.69 -14.14 14.45
C VAL A 204 -0.03 -12.89 15.03
N VAL A 205 -0.36 -12.57 16.30
CA VAL A 205 0.32 -11.55 17.09
C VAL A 205 0.91 -12.22 18.33
N MET A 206 2.24 -12.29 18.40
CA MET A 206 2.93 -12.98 19.47
C MET A 206 3.12 -12.08 20.70
N GLU A 207 3.41 -12.73 21.80
CA GLU A 207 3.56 -12.15 23.13
C GLU A 207 4.58 -11.02 23.22
N GLY A 208 4.29 -10.07 24.10
CA GLY A 208 5.12 -8.89 24.35
C GLY A 208 5.09 -7.84 23.24
N SER A 209 4.30 -8.05 22.18
CA SER A 209 4.14 -7.04 21.12
C SER A 209 3.35 -5.84 21.63
N CYS A 210 3.84 -4.62 21.32
CA CYS A 210 3.18 -3.36 21.61
C CYS A 210 2.71 -2.70 20.33
N ILE A 211 1.40 -2.58 20.16
CA ILE A 211 0.77 -2.08 18.92
C ILE A 211 -0.06 -0.85 19.23
N ARG A 212 0.21 0.26 18.53
CA ARG A 212 -0.61 1.48 18.54
C ARG A 212 -1.41 1.59 17.25
N ALA A 213 -2.67 1.94 17.42
CA ALA A 213 -3.60 2.18 16.32
C ALA A 213 -3.25 3.49 15.53
N PRO A 214 -3.80 3.68 14.29
CA PRO A 214 -4.49 2.64 13.56
C PRO A 214 -3.51 1.58 13.04
N PHE A 215 -3.95 0.32 13.07
CA PHE A 215 -3.10 -0.80 12.67
C PHE A 215 -3.92 -1.88 11.94
N ALA A 216 -3.30 -2.50 10.94
CA ALA A 216 -3.86 -3.65 10.27
C ALA A 216 -2.82 -4.75 10.06
N ALA A 217 -3.07 -5.93 10.60
CA ALA A 217 -2.47 -7.18 10.16
C ALA A 217 -3.44 -7.87 9.21
N CYS A 218 -3.08 -8.00 7.93
CA CYS A 218 -3.92 -8.69 6.94
C CYS A 218 -3.87 -10.22 7.14
N SER A 219 -4.60 -10.97 6.31
CA SER A 219 -4.68 -12.43 6.42
C SER A 219 -3.29 -13.10 6.46
N HIS A 220 -3.11 -14.06 7.36
CA HIS A 220 -1.87 -14.81 7.57
C HIS A 220 -0.63 -13.93 7.89
N ALA A 221 -0.82 -12.66 8.22
CA ALA A 221 0.27 -11.81 8.67
C ALA A 221 0.76 -12.24 10.06
N GLN A 222 2.04 -12.04 10.34
CA GLN A 222 2.65 -12.40 11.62
C GLN A 222 3.40 -11.23 12.23
N VAL A 223 3.05 -10.91 13.48
CA VAL A 223 3.79 -9.96 14.33
C VAL A 223 4.57 -10.80 15.35
N ASN A 224 5.90 -10.75 15.26
CA ASN A 224 6.79 -11.54 16.11
C ASN A 224 6.89 -10.97 17.52
N MET A 225 7.36 -11.80 18.48
CA MET A 225 7.53 -11.45 19.88
C MET A 225 8.24 -10.11 20.08
N GLY A 226 7.70 -9.28 20.98
CA GLY A 226 8.34 -8.03 21.40
C GLY A 226 8.37 -6.94 20.34
N ALA A 227 7.62 -7.07 19.25
CA ALA A 227 7.54 -6.03 18.23
C ALA A 227 6.97 -4.73 18.78
N LYS A 228 7.50 -3.58 18.33
CA LYS A 228 7.03 -2.24 18.65
C LYS A 228 6.46 -1.61 17.38
N ILE A 229 5.15 -1.49 17.32
CA ILE A 229 4.47 -0.98 16.13
C ILE A 229 3.71 0.28 16.47
N TYR A 230 4.10 1.37 15.82
CA TYR A 230 3.39 2.64 15.86
C TYR A 230 2.43 2.73 14.67
N GLY A 231 1.29 3.41 14.87
CA GLY A 231 0.34 3.70 13.77
C GLY A 231 0.98 4.59 12.68
N ALA A 232 0.43 4.69 11.56
CA ALA A 232 -0.57 3.96 10.80
C ALA A 232 0.09 2.83 9.98
N THR A 233 0.18 1.65 10.54
CA THR A 233 0.96 0.57 9.92
C THR A 233 0.05 -0.53 9.38
N THR A 234 0.30 -0.95 8.14
CA THR A 234 -0.36 -2.08 7.47
C THR A 234 0.65 -3.18 7.17
N ILE A 235 0.40 -4.35 7.73
CA ILE A 235 1.14 -5.57 7.44
C ILE A 235 0.32 -6.40 6.47
N GLY A 236 0.70 -6.40 5.19
CA GLY A 236 -0.01 -7.10 4.11
C GLY A 236 -0.07 -8.62 4.30
N PRO A 237 -0.86 -9.31 3.47
CA PRO A 237 -1.04 -10.75 3.59
C PRO A 237 0.29 -11.51 3.59
N HIS A 238 0.41 -12.52 4.44
CA HIS A 238 1.60 -13.38 4.57
C HIS A 238 2.91 -12.64 4.90
N CYS A 239 2.87 -11.38 5.30
CA CYS A 239 4.06 -10.66 5.78
C CYS A 239 4.39 -11.05 7.22
N LYS A 240 5.70 -11.01 7.55
CA LYS A 240 6.19 -11.21 8.92
C LYS A 240 6.97 -9.99 9.37
N VAL A 241 6.66 -9.49 10.57
CA VAL A 241 7.30 -8.30 11.12
C VAL A 241 7.78 -8.52 12.53
N GLY A 242 8.86 -7.81 12.89
CA GLY A 242 9.46 -7.72 14.21
C GLY A 242 10.32 -6.46 14.31
N GLY A 243 10.84 -6.19 15.51
CA GLY A 243 11.59 -4.96 15.78
C GLY A 243 10.68 -3.74 15.87
N GLU A 244 11.08 -2.60 15.29
CA GLU A 244 10.34 -1.35 15.40
C GLU A 244 9.85 -0.85 14.04
N LEU A 245 8.54 -0.63 13.93
CA LEU A 245 7.88 -0.11 12.73
C LEU A 245 7.04 1.13 13.08
N SER A 246 7.06 2.14 12.19
CA SER A 246 6.26 3.34 12.34
C SER A 246 5.78 3.83 10.97
N ASN A 247 4.46 3.87 10.77
CA ASN A 247 3.84 4.33 9.52
C ASN A 247 4.37 3.58 8.28
N VAL A 248 4.22 2.26 8.27
CA VAL A 248 4.75 1.35 7.25
C VAL A 248 3.61 0.66 6.50
N VAL A 249 3.74 0.54 5.20
CA VAL A 249 2.87 -0.29 4.36
C VAL A 249 3.68 -1.39 3.71
N MET A 250 3.43 -2.64 4.09
CA MET A 250 3.95 -3.82 3.42
C MET A 250 2.85 -4.43 2.54
N LEU A 251 3.14 -4.62 1.26
CA LEU A 251 2.08 -5.01 0.30
C LEU A 251 1.65 -6.46 0.47
N GLY A 252 2.59 -7.39 0.66
CA GLY A 252 2.32 -8.81 0.88
C GLY A 252 3.59 -9.67 0.81
N PHE A 253 3.55 -10.88 1.36
CA PHE A 253 4.57 -11.93 1.22
C PHE A 253 6.01 -11.50 1.56
N SER A 254 6.19 -10.50 2.40
CA SER A 254 7.48 -9.88 2.70
C SER A 254 7.83 -10.00 4.19
N ASN A 255 9.12 -10.05 4.48
CA ASN A 255 9.62 -10.23 5.84
C ASN A 255 10.49 -9.07 6.28
N LYS A 256 10.16 -8.47 7.42
CA LYS A 256 11.01 -7.67 8.30
C LYS A 256 10.94 -8.29 9.71
N ALA A 257 11.29 -9.57 9.80
CA ALA A 257 10.96 -10.44 10.95
C ALA A 257 11.79 -10.19 12.21
N HIS A 258 12.90 -9.47 12.11
CA HIS A 258 13.87 -9.28 13.18
C HIS A 258 13.96 -7.82 13.64
N ASP A 259 14.78 -7.55 14.66
CA ASP A 259 15.05 -6.19 15.14
C ASP A 259 15.63 -5.27 14.05
N GLY A 260 15.52 -3.98 14.29
CA GLY A 260 15.86 -2.89 13.40
C GLY A 260 14.64 -1.96 13.19
N TYR A 261 14.92 -0.69 12.85
CA TYR A 261 13.90 0.33 12.65
C TYR A 261 13.47 0.45 11.19
N LEU A 262 12.17 0.59 10.96
CA LEU A 262 11.57 0.90 9.66
C LEU A 262 10.45 1.93 9.85
N GLY A 263 10.60 3.11 9.26
CA GLY A 263 9.62 4.19 9.41
C GLY A 263 9.28 4.87 8.10
N ASN A 264 8.03 5.33 7.93
CA ASN A 264 7.51 6.03 6.74
C ASN A 264 7.91 5.31 5.43
N ALA A 265 7.63 4.01 5.35
CA ALA A 265 8.18 3.13 4.33
C ALA A 265 7.10 2.35 3.58
N VAL A 266 7.41 2.00 2.34
CA VAL A 266 6.58 1.10 1.51
C VAL A 266 7.44 -0.06 1.02
N ILE A 267 7.03 -1.27 1.38
CA ILE A 267 7.73 -2.50 1.01
C ILE A 267 6.86 -3.31 0.05
N GLY A 268 7.40 -3.63 -1.10
CA GLY A 268 6.76 -4.44 -2.12
C GLY A 268 6.47 -5.87 -1.67
N GLU A 269 6.17 -6.74 -2.62
CA GLU A 269 5.94 -8.17 -2.37
C GLU A 269 7.24 -8.98 -2.49
N TRP A 270 7.31 -10.10 -1.75
CA TRP A 270 8.43 -11.04 -1.79
C TRP A 270 9.78 -10.43 -1.39
N CYS A 271 9.75 -9.34 -0.61
CA CYS A 271 10.93 -8.71 -0.07
C CYS A 271 11.40 -9.41 1.21
N ASN A 272 12.72 -9.37 1.45
CA ASN A 272 13.28 -9.85 2.71
C ASN A 272 14.29 -8.86 3.27
N ILE A 273 14.03 -8.37 4.48
CA ILE A 273 14.88 -7.43 5.20
C ILE A 273 15.60 -8.18 6.32
N GLY A 274 16.92 -8.30 6.21
CA GLY A 274 17.76 -9.03 7.15
C GLY A 274 17.78 -8.42 8.55
N ALA A 275 18.17 -9.25 9.54
CA ALA A 275 18.23 -8.86 10.95
C ALA A 275 19.12 -7.62 11.17
N GLY A 276 18.73 -6.74 12.11
CA GLY A 276 19.46 -5.53 12.44
C GLY A 276 19.46 -4.44 11.37
N THR A 277 18.74 -4.63 10.26
CA THR A 277 18.63 -3.62 9.22
C THR A 277 17.79 -2.44 9.70
N ASN A 278 18.30 -1.21 9.49
CA ASN A 278 17.66 0.03 9.85
C ASN A 278 17.47 0.93 8.63
N ALA A 279 16.32 1.59 8.56
CA ALA A 279 16.02 2.59 7.54
C ALA A 279 15.66 3.92 8.20
N SER A 280 16.47 4.94 7.98
CA SER A 280 16.21 6.29 8.47
C SER A 280 15.03 6.91 7.73
N ASN A 281 14.15 7.60 8.45
CA ASN A 281 13.05 8.37 7.88
C ASN A 281 13.16 9.90 8.10
N LEU A 282 14.14 10.35 8.88
CA LEU A 282 14.38 11.75 9.20
C LEU A 282 15.86 12.08 9.01
N LYS A 283 16.17 13.18 8.34
CA LYS A 283 17.54 13.68 8.25
C LYS A 283 17.99 14.35 9.55
N ASN A 284 19.29 14.27 9.85
CA ASN A 284 19.85 14.89 11.05
C ASN A 284 19.73 16.43 11.06
N ASP A 285 19.63 17.05 9.90
CA ASP A 285 19.51 18.50 9.73
C ASP A 285 18.06 18.99 9.61
N TYR A 286 17.08 18.05 9.69
CA TYR A 286 15.64 18.31 9.58
C TYR A 286 15.22 19.00 8.28
N THR A 287 16.07 18.97 7.24
CA THR A 287 15.75 19.58 5.93
C THR A 287 14.75 18.72 5.14
N GLU A 288 14.07 19.37 4.21
CA GLU A 288 13.17 18.71 3.26
C GLU A 288 13.84 17.55 2.54
N ILE A 289 13.13 16.47 2.43
CA ILE A 289 13.57 15.23 1.79
C ILE A 289 13.35 15.31 0.28
N LYS A 290 14.30 14.75 -0.47
CA LYS A 290 14.20 14.55 -1.91
C LYS A 290 14.11 13.06 -2.20
N LEU A 291 13.16 12.67 -3.06
CA LEU A 291 12.93 11.29 -3.47
C LEU A 291 13.28 11.10 -4.94
N TRP A 292 13.89 9.97 -5.29
CA TRP A 292 14.12 9.60 -6.68
C TRP A 292 12.81 9.42 -7.42
N ASN A 293 12.71 10.04 -8.60
CA ASN A 293 11.54 9.93 -9.46
C ASN A 293 11.95 9.36 -10.83
N TYR A 294 11.32 8.25 -11.22
CA TYR A 294 11.66 7.53 -12.45
C TYR A 294 11.26 8.28 -13.73
N ARG A 295 10.18 9.08 -13.69
CA ARG A 295 9.73 9.85 -14.86
C ARG A 295 10.69 10.97 -15.23
N THR A 296 11.24 11.64 -14.22
CA THR A 296 12.16 12.78 -14.41
C THR A 296 13.64 12.40 -14.38
N HIS A 297 13.96 11.16 -13.92
CA HIS A 297 15.33 10.71 -13.65
C HIS A 297 16.12 11.65 -12.73
N ARG A 298 15.45 12.21 -11.72
CA ARG A 298 16.01 13.16 -10.75
C ARG A 298 15.46 12.96 -9.36
N PHE A 299 16.16 13.48 -8.37
CA PHE A 299 15.65 13.61 -7.01
C PHE A 299 14.73 14.81 -6.91
N MET A 300 13.44 14.57 -6.74
CA MET A 300 12.39 15.59 -6.63
C MET A 300 12.10 15.92 -5.17
N ARG A 301 11.80 17.19 -4.87
CA ARG A 301 11.35 17.61 -3.55
C ARG A 301 10.00 16.99 -3.21
N THR A 302 9.84 16.53 -1.97
CA THR A 302 8.61 15.87 -1.51
C THR A 302 7.70 16.78 -0.67
N GLY A 303 8.21 17.90 -0.17
CA GLY A 303 7.55 18.70 0.85
C GLY A 303 7.60 18.09 2.26
N LEU A 304 8.21 16.91 2.42
CA LEU A 304 8.22 16.15 3.66
C LEU A 304 9.55 16.26 4.39
N ILE A 305 9.49 16.16 5.73
CA ILE A 305 10.65 15.98 6.60
C ILE A 305 10.81 14.52 7.08
N HIS A 306 9.77 13.69 6.92
CA HIS A 306 9.80 12.26 7.23
C HIS A 306 9.47 11.44 5.99
N CYS A 307 10.42 10.63 5.52
CA CYS A 307 10.25 9.73 4.38
C CYS A 307 11.34 8.66 4.41
N GLY A 308 10.96 7.41 4.52
CA GLY A 308 11.87 6.28 4.70
C GLY A 308 12.15 5.51 3.42
N LEU A 309 12.10 4.18 3.51
CA LEU A 309 12.48 3.24 2.47
C LEU A 309 11.33 2.90 1.54
N PHE A 310 11.58 2.92 0.23
CA PHE A 310 10.72 2.32 -0.80
C PHE A 310 11.46 1.15 -1.44
N MET A 311 10.89 -0.03 -1.33
CA MET A 311 11.53 -1.26 -1.79
C MET A 311 10.63 -1.99 -2.78
N GLY A 312 11.08 -2.11 -4.03
CA GLY A 312 10.37 -2.84 -5.09
C GLY A 312 10.39 -4.35 -4.84
N ASP A 313 9.48 -5.05 -5.50
CA ASP A 313 9.24 -6.48 -5.31
C ASP A 313 10.49 -7.33 -5.47
N HIS A 314 10.50 -8.47 -4.78
CA HIS A 314 11.58 -9.46 -4.80
C HIS A 314 12.96 -8.95 -4.34
N SER A 315 13.04 -7.75 -3.76
CA SER A 315 14.31 -7.19 -3.30
C SER A 315 14.70 -7.71 -1.92
N LYS A 316 15.99 -7.81 -1.67
CA LYS A 316 16.59 -8.37 -0.45
C LYS A 316 17.57 -7.38 0.15
N ALA A 317 17.56 -7.27 1.48
CA ALA A 317 18.60 -6.61 2.25
C ALA A 317 19.28 -7.64 3.16
N GLY A 318 20.59 -7.67 3.15
CA GLY A 318 21.38 -8.49 4.06
C GLY A 318 21.21 -8.04 5.51
N ILE A 319 21.80 -8.80 6.45
CA ILE A 319 21.80 -8.40 7.87
C ILE A 319 22.58 -7.10 8.07
N ASN A 320 22.15 -6.28 9.06
CA ASN A 320 22.80 -5.01 9.44
C ASN A 320 22.96 -4.01 8.28
N CYS A 321 22.10 -4.05 7.27
CA CYS A 321 22.06 -3.01 6.26
C CYS A 321 21.53 -1.69 6.85
N MET A 322 22.05 -0.56 6.34
CA MET A 322 21.64 0.79 6.77
C MET A 322 21.16 1.58 5.57
N PHE A 323 19.90 2.01 5.59
CA PHE A 323 19.33 2.83 4.55
C PHE A 323 19.17 4.29 5.01
N ASN A 324 19.58 5.23 4.17
CA ASN A 324 19.30 6.65 4.37
C ASN A 324 17.82 6.98 4.12
N THR A 325 17.41 8.17 4.55
CA THR A 325 16.09 8.74 4.26
C THR A 325 15.79 8.71 2.76
N ALA A 326 14.56 8.37 2.40
CA ALA A 326 14.05 8.32 1.03
C ALA A 326 14.91 7.46 0.09
N THR A 327 15.42 6.34 0.57
CA THR A 327 16.08 5.37 -0.29
C THR A 327 15.04 4.63 -1.14
N VAL A 328 15.28 4.58 -2.45
CA VAL A 328 14.45 3.84 -3.42
C VAL A 328 15.25 2.66 -3.95
N ILE A 329 14.77 1.47 -3.67
CA ILE A 329 15.33 0.19 -4.12
C ILE A 329 14.43 -0.35 -5.24
N GLY A 330 14.97 -0.63 -6.40
CA GLY A 330 14.25 -1.19 -7.55
C GLY A 330 13.71 -2.60 -7.28
N VAL A 331 13.22 -3.25 -8.32
CA VAL A 331 12.73 -4.64 -8.28
C VAL A 331 13.91 -5.60 -8.39
N GLY A 332 13.87 -6.70 -7.61
CA GLY A 332 14.87 -7.75 -7.74
C GLY A 332 16.29 -7.35 -7.34
N VAL A 333 16.43 -6.44 -6.40
CA VAL A 333 17.72 -5.93 -5.92
C VAL A 333 18.20 -6.77 -4.73
N ASN A 334 19.51 -7.00 -4.64
CA ASN A 334 20.14 -7.60 -3.48
C ASN A 334 21.21 -6.64 -2.90
N VAL A 335 20.86 -5.97 -1.79
CA VAL A 335 21.77 -5.06 -1.08
C VAL A 335 22.41 -5.78 0.09
N HIS A 336 23.73 -5.69 0.23
CA HIS A 336 24.47 -6.29 1.34
C HIS A 336 25.71 -5.46 1.70
N GLY A 337 26.42 -5.88 2.76
CA GLY A 337 27.65 -5.24 3.20
C GLY A 337 27.45 -4.04 4.11
N ALA A 338 28.56 -3.48 4.59
CA ALA A 338 28.57 -2.37 5.54
C ALA A 338 28.49 -1.00 4.83
N GLY A 339 27.88 -0.02 5.51
CA GLY A 339 27.73 1.35 5.04
C GLY A 339 26.35 1.63 4.43
N PHE A 340 26.14 2.90 4.02
CA PHE A 340 24.88 3.34 3.42
C PHE A 340 24.94 3.20 1.90
N PRO A 341 24.05 2.41 1.28
CA PRO A 341 23.92 2.40 -0.17
C PRO A 341 23.48 3.77 -0.70
N ARG A 342 23.55 3.93 -2.02
CA ARG A 342 23.01 5.12 -2.68
C ARG A 342 21.50 5.21 -2.42
N ASN A 343 20.96 6.43 -2.36
CA ASN A 343 19.52 6.68 -2.18
C ASN A 343 18.65 6.19 -3.37
N PHE A 344 19.27 5.73 -4.43
CA PHE A 344 18.63 5.03 -5.53
C PHE A 344 19.50 3.85 -5.98
N VAL A 345 18.89 2.66 -5.98
CA VAL A 345 19.50 1.43 -6.50
C VAL A 345 18.60 0.88 -7.60
N ALA A 346 19.14 0.74 -8.80
CA ALA A 346 18.38 0.30 -9.97
C ALA A 346 17.90 -1.16 -9.82
N SER A 347 16.82 -1.50 -10.51
CA SER A 347 16.30 -2.88 -10.53
C SER A 347 17.36 -3.87 -11.03
N PHE A 348 17.32 -5.10 -10.51
CA PHE A 348 18.23 -6.20 -10.85
C PHE A 348 19.71 -5.92 -10.55
N SER A 349 19.99 -5.10 -9.53
CA SER A 349 21.35 -4.84 -9.06
C SER A 349 21.66 -5.67 -7.81
N GLU A 350 22.89 -6.20 -7.73
CA GLU A 350 23.43 -6.85 -6.55
C GLU A 350 24.71 -6.14 -6.10
N GLY A 351 24.82 -5.81 -4.82
CA GLY A 351 26.04 -5.17 -4.34
C GLY A 351 25.92 -4.42 -3.02
N SER A 352 26.89 -3.53 -2.83
CA SER A 352 27.08 -2.73 -1.64
C SER A 352 27.49 -1.29 -1.98
N VAL A 353 27.88 -0.52 -0.97
CA VAL A 353 28.49 0.81 -1.16
C VAL A 353 29.77 0.79 -2.02
N ALA A 354 30.46 -0.35 -2.09
CA ALA A 354 31.66 -0.52 -2.90
C ALA A 354 31.37 -0.62 -4.41
N GLY A 355 30.15 -0.93 -4.79
CA GLY A 355 29.70 -1.05 -6.17
C GLY A 355 28.55 -2.02 -6.35
N TYR A 356 27.90 -1.96 -7.49
CA TYR A 356 26.80 -2.82 -7.91
C TYR A 356 27.13 -3.49 -9.23
N SER A 357 26.70 -4.75 -9.35
CA SER A 357 26.69 -5.53 -10.58
C SER A 357 25.28 -6.02 -10.88
N ASP A 358 25.07 -6.59 -12.05
CA ASP A 358 23.79 -7.20 -12.38
C ASP A 358 23.56 -8.47 -11.57
N VAL A 359 22.33 -8.66 -11.10
CA VAL A 359 21.93 -9.89 -10.41
C VAL A 359 21.90 -11.05 -11.41
N SER A 360 22.45 -12.18 -11.02
CA SER A 360 22.28 -13.42 -11.79
C SER A 360 20.84 -13.90 -11.70
N VAL A 361 20.13 -13.90 -12.84
CA VAL A 361 18.71 -14.34 -12.94
C VAL A 361 18.52 -15.75 -12.38
N ASN A 362 19.50 -16.65 -12.56
CA ASN A 362 19.46 -18.02 -12.03
C ASN A 362 19.51 -18.12 -10.49
N LYS A 363 19.80 -17.02 -9.79
CA LYS A 363 19.73 -16.95 -8.32
C LYS A 363 18.37 -16.49 -7.80
N PHE A 364 17.48 -16.07 -8.71
CA PHE A 364 16.17 -15.54 -8.36
C PHE A 364 15.05 -16.58 -8.41
N PHE A 365 15.21 -17.60 -9.25
CA PHE A 365 14.23 -18.66 -9.50
C PHE A 365 14.73 -20.01 -9.10
#